data_85d59d625434d5728922ea850acb2c5f
#
_entry.id   85d59d625434d5728922ea850acb2c5f
#
_cell.length_a   1.000
_cell.length_b   1.000
_cell.length_c   1.000
_cell.angle_alpha   90.00
_cell.angle_beta   90.00
_cell.angle_gamma   90.00
#
_symmetry.space_group_name_H-M   'P 1'
#
loop_
_entity.id
_entity.type
_entity.pdbx_description
1 polymer ?
#
loop_
_entity_poly.entity_id
_entity_poly.type
_entity_poly.pdbx_seq_one_letter_code
_entity_poly.pdbx_strand_id
1 'polypeptide(L)'
;MEKTEHKVLVANRGEIAVRIVQACRKLGLEFVCVHTAEDIHSGHVRIAKELGGEKSLYQVSSYHDANEILSVADDAGATAIHPGYGFFAEDFRFARRVTTRERKLIFIGPSWRVIRELGDKINTKRLARSLGVPTVPGSDRPIYDEMEAEKIAR
;
A
#
# COMPACT_ATOMS: atom_id res chain seq x y z
N MET A 1 -7.12 -27.84 -8.80
CA MET A 1 -6.27 -26.67 -8.54
C MET A 1 -5.73 -26.80 -7.14
N GLU A 2 -4.43 -26.94 -6.98
CA GLU A 2 -3.80 -26.89 -5.66
C GLU A 2 -4.20 -25.58 -4.96
N LYS A 3 -4.61 -25.71 -3.72
CA LYS A 3 -5.01 -24.57 -2.89
C LYS A 3 -3.76 -23.73 -2.66
N THR A 4 -3.72 -22.53 -3.21
CA THR A 4 -2.58 -21.62 -3.00
C THR A 4 -2.48 -21.32 -1.51
N GLU A 5 -1.27 -21.50 -0.94
CA GLU A 5 -0.99 -21.28 0.49
C GLU A 5 -1.09 -19.79 0.90
N HIS A 6 -1.43 -18.89 -0.03
CA HIS A 6 -1.43 -17.46 0.22
C HIS A 6 -2.84 -16.86 0.32
N LYS A 7 -3.02 -16.09 1.39
CA LYS A 7 -4.17 -15.22 1.60
C LYS A 7 -3.72 -13.78 1.67
N VAL A 8 -4.31 -12.93 0.82
CA VAL A 8 -3.94 -11.52 0.67
C VAL A 8 -4.89 -10.64 1.46
N LEU A 9 -4.37 -9.85 2.40
CA LEU A 9 -5.10 -8.73 2.98
C LEU A 9 -5.00 -7.52 2.05
N VAL A 10 -6.15 -7.03 1.57
CA VAL A 10 -6.27 -5.82 0.75
C VAL A 10 -6.43 -4.62 1.70
N ALA A 11 -5.32 -3.92 1.95
CA ALA A 11 -5.25 -2.80 2.89
C ALA A 11 -5.48 -1.45 2.16
N ASN A 12 -6.57 -1.34 1.43
CA ASN A 12 -6.96 -0.14 0.68
C ASN A 12 -8.47 -0.14 0.41
N ARG A 13 -8.97 0.92 -0.25
CA ARG A 13 -10.37 1.15 -0.58
C ARG A 13 -10.56 1.48 -2.07
N GLY A 14 -11.81 1.72 -2.45
CA GLY A 14 -12.13 2.26 -3.78
C GLY A 14 -11.75 1.32 -4.93
N GLU A 15 -11.41 1.92 -6.06
CA GLU A 15 -11.16 1.18 -7.30
C GLU A 15 -9.91 0.30 -7.24
N ILE A 16 -8.87 0.72 -6.50
CA ILE A 16 -7.67 -0.10 -6.38
C ILE A 16 -7.92 -1.38 -5.58
N ALA A 17 -8.74 -1.32 -4.52
CA ALA A 17 -9.14 -2.50 -3.78
C ALA A 17 -9.95 -3.46 -4.66
N VAL A 18 -10.87 -2.94 -5.50
CA VAL A 18 -11.59 -3.74 -6.50
C VAL A 18 -10.62 -4.47 -7.42
N ARG A 19 -9.63 -3.76 -7.98
CA ARG A 19 -8.64 -4.36 -8.88
C ARG A 19 -7.83 -5.47 -8.22
N ILE A 20 -7.42 -5.26 -6.96
CA ILE A 20 -6.63 -6.26 -6.20
C ILE A 20 -7.49 -7.50 -5.93
N VAL A 21 -8.73 -7.33 -5.46
CA VAL A 21 -9.67 -8.43 -5.23
C VAL A 21 -9.89 -9.26 -6.50
N GLN A 22 -10.12 -8.60 -7.64
CA GLN A 22 -10.27 -9.26 -8.94
C GLN A 22 -8.99 -9.99 -9.37
N ALA A 23 -7.82 -9.41 -9.12
CA ALA A 23 -6.54 -10.05 -9.40
C ALA A 23 -6.34 -11.31 -8.54
N CYS A 24 -6.61 -11.24 -7.24
CA CYS A 24 -6.59 -12.40 -6.35
C CYS A 24 -7.52 -13.51 -6.88
N ARG A 25 -8.74 -13.15 -7.26
CA ARG A 25 -9.70 -14.12 -7.83
C ARG A 25 -9.18 -14.80 -9.10
N LYS A 26 -8.61 -14.02 -10.04
CA LYS A 26 -8.02 -14.54 -11.28
C LYS A 26 -6.85 -15.49 -11.03
N LEU A 27 -6.04 -15.21 -9.99
CA LEU A 27 -4.88 -16.01 -9.60
C LEU A 27 -5.23 -17.19 -8.68
N GLY A 28 -6.48 -17.36 -8.31
CA GLY A 28 -6.91 -18.40 -7.37
C GLY A 28 -6.44 -18.18 -5.94
N LEU A 29 -6.04 -16.95 -5.58
CA LEU A 29 -5.61 -16.57 -4.22
C LEU A 29 -6.82 -16.31 -3.33
N GLU A 30 -6.73 -16.72 -2.06
CA GLU A 30 -7.66 -16.24 -1.03
C GLU A 30 -7.38 -14.77 -0.73
N PHE A 31 -8.43 -14.02 -0.35
CA PHE A 31 -8.26 -12.63 0.04
C PHE A 31 -9.21 -12.25 1.17
N VAL A 32 -8.86 -11.21 1.89
CA VAL A 32 -9.72 -10.42 2.78
C VAL A 32 -9.55 -8.94 2.50
N CYS A 33 -10.60 -8.17 2.71
CA CYS A 33 -10.65 -6.76 2.39
C CYS A 33 -11.09 -5.97 3.63
N VAL A 34 -10.40 -4.90 3.95
CA VAL A 34 -10.80 -3.99 5.02
C VAL A 34 -11.76 -2.92 4.51
N HIS A 35 -12.63 -2.43 5.39
CA HIS A 35 -13.47 -1.27 5.13
C HIS A 35 -13.77 -0.51 6.42
N THR A 36 -14.04 0.80 6.31
CA THR A 36 -14.60 1.57 7.41
C THR A 36 -16.13 1.45 7.43
N ALA A 37 -16.77 1.87 8.51
CA ALA A 37 -18.25 1.90 8.59
C ALA A 37 -18.87 2.74 7.45
N GLU A 38 -18.24 3.83 7.07
CA GLU A 38 -18.70 4.72 6.00
C GLU A 38 -18.65 4.06 4.62
N ASP A 39 -17.71 3.15 4.41
CA ASP A 39 -17.51 2.46 3.14
C ASP A 39 -18.31 1.17 2.97
N ILE A 40 -19.19 0.81 3.91
CA ILE A 40 -19.92 -0.47 3.91
C ILE A 40 -20.69 -0.73 2.60
N HIS A 41 -21.12 0.32 1.91
CA HIS A 41 -21.85 0.24 0.64
C HIS A 41 -20.96 0.52 -0.58
N SER A 42 -19.66 0.67 -0.40
CA SER A 42 -18.72 0.99 -1.49
C SER A 42 -18.52 -0.19 -2.45
N GLY A 43 -18.02 0.13 -3.66
CA GLY A 43 -17.81 -0.86 -4.72
C GLY A 43 -16.85 -1.99 -4.33
N HIS A 44 -15.80 -1.69 -3.56
CA HIS A 44 -14.83 -2.72 -3.14
C HIS A 44 -15.42 -3.70 -2.11
N VAL A 45 -16.27 -3.22 -1.20
CA VAL A 45 -16.97 -4.08 -0.24
C VAL A 45 -17.94 -5.00 -0.96
N ARG A 46 -18.74 -4.46 -1.89
CA ARG A 46 -19.66 -5.24 -2.69
C ARG A 46 -18.95 -6.35 -3.47
N ILE A 47 -17.87 -6.04 -4.18
CA ILE A 47 -17.11 -7.00 -4.96
C ILE A 47 -16.42 -8.05 -4.06
N ALA A 48 -15.86 -7.63 -2.93
CA ALA A 48 -15.22 -8.54 -1.99
C ALA A 48 -16.24 -9.53 -1.40
N LYS A 49 -17.44 -9.06 -1.04
CA LYS A 49 -18.55 -9.89 -0.57
C LYS A 49 -19.02 -10.88 -1.65
N GLU A 50 -19.19 -10.41 -2.89
CA GLU A 50 -19.62 -11.25 -4.01
C GLU A 50 -18.63 -12.39 -4.30
N LEU A 51 -17.33 -12.09 -4.29
CA LEU A 51 -16.29 -13.05 -4.67
C LEU A 51 -15.76 -13.91 -3.52
N GLY A 52 -15.83 -13.43 -2.27
CA GLY A 52 -15.26 -14.07 -1.08
C GLY A 52 -16.25 -14.36 0.04
N GLY A 53 -17.49 -13.83 -0.06
CA GLY A 53 -18.51 -13.91 1.00
C GLY A 53 -18.23 -12.94 2.15
N GLU A 54 -19.14 -12.92 3.15
CA GLU A 54 -19.03 -12.06 4.35
C GLU A 54 -17.71 -12.24 5.11
N LYS A 55 -17.18 -13.44 5.15
CA LYS A 55 -15.91 -13.77 5.82
C LYS A 55 -14.68 -13.12 5.19
N SER A 56 -14.83 -12.52 4.02
CA SER A 56 -13.75 -11.76 3.36
C SER A 56 -13.71 -10.29 3.75
N LEU A 57 -14.62 -9.84 4.62
CA LEU A 57 -14.75 -8.43 4.99
C LEU A 57 -14.39 -8.24 6.47
N TYR A 58 -13.57 -7.22 6.73
CA TYR A 58 -13.16 -6.81 8.07
C TYR A 58 -13.37 -5.31 8.23
N GLN A 59 -14.13 -4.92 9.25
CA GLN A 59 -14.31 -3.51 9.56
C GLN A 59 -13.13 -2.99 10.37
N VAL A 60 -12.63 -1.82 10.01
CA VAL A 60 -11.60 -1.06 10.72
C VAL A 60 -12.10 0.34 11.03
N SER A 61 -11.52 0.99 12.03
CA SER A 61 -11.83 2.40 12.34
C SER A 61 -11.22 3.35 11.31
N SER A 62 -10.05 3.00 10.78
CA SER A 62 -9.31 3.82 9.82
C SER A 62 -8.41 3.00 8.93
N TYR A 63 -8.32 3.37 7.66
CA TYR A 63 -7.31 2.83 6.72
C TYR A 63 -5.88 3.25 7.07
N HIS A 64 -5.71 4.19 8.00
CA HIS A 64 -4.41 4.67 8.47
C HIS A 64 -3.97 4.03 9.80
N ASP A 65 -4.79 3.20 10.43
CA ASP A 65 -4.40 2.51 11.65
C ASP A 65 -3.63 1.22 11.34
N ALA A 66 -2.31 1.33 11.42
CA ALA A 66 -1.41 0.20 11.18
C ALA A 66 -1.60 -0.95 12.17
N ASN A 67 -2.07 -0.68 13.40
CA ASN A 67 -2.29 -1.73 14.40
C ASN A 67 -3.53 -2.54 14.06
N GLU A 68 -4.64 -1.86 13.71
CA GLU A 68 -5.85 -2.54 13.27
C GLU A 68 -5.61 -3.36 12.00
N ILE A 69 -4.92 -2.81 10.99
CA ILE A 69 -4.61 -3.54 9.76
C ILE A 69 -3.78 -4.79 10.04
N LEU A 70 -2.80 -4.71 10.93
CA LEU A 70 -1.99 -5.88 11.33
C LEU A 70 -2.77 -6.88 12.17
N SER A 71 -3.69 -6.42 13.04
CA SER A 71 -4.60 -7.29 13.78
C SER A 71 -5.51 -8.07 12.82
N VAL A 72 -6.12 -7.39 11.87
CA VAL A 72 -6.94 -8.04 10.82
C VAL A 72 -6.11 -9.07 10.03
N ALA A 73 -4.84 -8.77 9.73
CA ALA A 73 -3.98 -9.74 9.05
C ALA A 73 -3.77 -11.02 9.87
N ASP A 74 -3.63 -10.88 11.18
CA ASP A 74 -3.49 -12.03 12.09
C ASP A 74 -4.80 -12.80 12.23
N ASP A 75 -5.89 -12.13 12.51
CA ASP A 75 -7.23 -12.73 12.69
C ASP A 75 -7.72 -13.45 11.44
N ALA A 76 -7.48 -12.86 10.28
CA ALA A 76 -7.84 -13.46 9.00
C ALA A 76 -6.89 -14.60 8.56
N GLY A 77 -5.76 -14.78 9.22
CA GLY A 77 -4.72 -15.70 8.78
C GLY A 77 -4.07 -15.28 7.46
N ALA A 78 -4.01 -13.98 7.17
CA ALA A 78 -3.38 -13.48 5.95
C ALA A 78 -1.87 -13.79 5.97
N THR A 79 -1.31 -14.09 4.81
CA THR A 79 0.12 -14.33 4.61
C THR A 79 0.81 -13.20 3.84
N ALA A 80 0.02 -12.33 3.22
CA ALA A 80 0.49 -11.18 2.47
C ALA A 80 -0.43 -9.98 2.68
N ILE A 81 0.13 -8.77 2.55
CA ILE A 81 -0.61 -7.51 2.56
C ILE A 81 -0.34 -6.77 1.25
N HIS A 82 -1.41 -6.37 0.58
CA HIS A 82 -1.35 -5.50 -0.59
C HIS A 82 -1.84 -4.11 -0.20
N PRO A 83 -0.95 -3.11 -0.13
CA PRO A 83 -1.33 -1.76 0.30
C PRO A 83 -2.04 -0.93 -0.79
N GLY A 84 -2.08 -1.39 -2.03
CA GLY A 84 -2.56 -0.61 -3.17
C GLY A 84 -1.62 0.54 -3.52
N TYR A 85 -2.16 1.74 -3.64
CA TYR A 85 -1.41 3.00 -3.76
C TYR A 85 -1.91 4.02 -2.71
N GLY A 86 -1.10 5.03 -2.37
CA GLY A 86 -1.37 5.91 -1.23
C GLY A 86 -1.36 5.14 0.10
N PHE A 87 -1.94 5.71 1.14
CA PHE A 87 -1.99 5.09 2.47
C PHE A 87 -0.64 4.47 2.87
N PHE A 88 -0.62 3.18 3.13
CA PHE A 88 0.58 2.45 3.54
C PHE A 88 1.53 2.06 2.39
N ALA A 89 1.15 2.31 1.12
CA ALA A 89 2.00 1.96 -0.01
C ALA A 89 3.32 2.75 -0.01
N GLU A 90 3.30 3.97 0.55
CA GLU A 90 4.45 4.87 0.63
C GLU A 90 5.05 4.94 2.05
N ASP A 91 4.47 4.22 3.00
CA ASP A 91 4.96 4.18 4.39
C ASP A 91 5.99 3.07 4.61
N PHE A 92 7.28 3.44 4.57
CA PHE A 92 8.36 2.51 4.83
C PHE A 92 8.33 1.90 6.25
N ARG A 93 7.76 2.62 7.24
CA ARG A 93 7.66 2.12 8.63
C ARG A 93 6.65 0.98 8.69
N PHE A 94 5.51 1.14 8.01
CA PHE A 94 4.53 0.08 7.90
C PHE A 94 5.10 -1.14 7.13
N ALA A 95 5.70 -0.92 5.96
CA ALA A 95 6.32 -1.99 5.17
C ALA A 95 7.40 -2.75 5.97
N ARG A 96 8.20 -2.02 6.78
CA ARG A 96 9.16 -2.65 7.71
C ARG A 96 8.45 -3.49 8.76
N ARG A 97 7.43 -2.96 9.45
CA ARG A 97 6.66 -3.69 10.47
C ARG A 97 6.07 -4.98 9.91
N VAL A 98 5.50 -4.96 8.71
CA VAL A 98 4.95 -6.13 8.02
C VAL A 98 6.00 -7.21 7.84
N THR A 99 7.22 -6.84 7.40
CA THR A 99 8.25 -7.79 6.98
C THR A 99 9.21 -8.22 8.10
N THR A 100 9.28 -7.49 9.23
CA THR A 100 10.23 -7.77 10.32
C THR A 100 9.58 -8.24 11.62
N ARG A 101 8.24 -8.30 11.69
CA ARG A 101 7.51 -8.85 12.84
C ARG A 101 7.80 -10.35 13.02
N GLU A 102 7.48 -10.90 14.19
CA GLU A 102 7.68 -12.31 14.52
C GLU A 102 6.99 -13.23 13.51
N ARG A 103 5.69 -13.05 13.31
CA ARG A 103 4.95 -13.67 12.21
C ARG A 103 5.13 -12.82 10.95
N LYS A 104 6.17 -13.09 10.20
CA LYS A 104 6.47 -12.36 8.96
C LYS A 104 5.35 -12.49 7.94
N LEU A 105 4.99 -11.36 7.35
CA LEU A 105 4.05 -11.28 6.23
C LEU A 105 4.79 -10.78 4.99
N ILE A 106 4.28 -11.15 3.83
CA ILE A 106 4.75 -10.60 2.55
C ILE A 106 4.13 -9.21 2.39
N PHE A 107 4.95 -8.18 2.26
CA PHE A 107 4.50 -6.88 1.79
C PHE A 107 4.55 -6.88 0.27
N ILE A 108 3.38 -6.78 -0.39
CA ILE A 108 3.30 -6.78 -1.86
C ILE A 108 3.63 -5.37 -2.36
N GLY A 109 4.90 -5.17 -2.69
CA GLY A 109 5.47 -3.90 -3.08
C GLY A 109 6.99 -3.89 -2.97
N PRO A 110 7.62 -2.72 -3.14
CA PRO A 110 9.07 -2.58 -2.96
C PRO A 110 9.49 -2.88 -1.52
N SER A 111 10.78 -3.17 -1.31
CA SER A 111 11.30 -3.32 0.04
C SER A 111 11.16 -2.00 0.83
N TRP A 112 10.99 -2.08 2.14
CA TRP A 112 10.88 -0.88 2.98
C TRP A 112 12.11 0.05 2.87
N ARG A 113 13.29 -0.48 2.51
CA ARG A 113 14.50 0.33 2.27
C ARG A 113 14.33 1.18 1.03
N VAL A 114 13.83 0.59 -0.06
CA VAL A 114 13.56 1.29 -1.32
C VAL A 114 12.49 2.36 -1.11
N ILE A 115 11.39 2.02 -0.42
CA ILE A 115 10.32 3.00 -0.13
C ILE A 115 10.90 4.18 0.68
N ARG A 116 11.75 3.92 1.66
CA ARG A 116 12.39 4.98 2.46
C ARG A 116 13.29 5.88 1.62
N GLU A 117 14.08 5.31 0.74
CA GLU A 117 15.03 6.06 -0.10
C GLU A 117 14.31 6.90 -1.16
N LEU A 118 13.25 6.35 -1.76
CA LEU A 118 12.48 7.01 -2.81
C LEU A 118 11.34 7.88 -2.29
N GLY A 119 11.01 7.82 -1.00
CA GLY A 119 9.97 8.63 -0.38
C GLY A 119 10.34 10.11 -0.23
N ASP A 120 11.62 10.45 -0.26
CA ASP A 120 12.10 11.83 -0.25
C ASP A 120 12.36 12.33 -1.68
N LYS A 121 11.64 13.35 -2.11
CA LYS A 121 11.69 13.88 -3.48
C LYS A 121 13.09 14.35 -3.91
N ILE A 122 13.85 14.95 -2.99
CA ILE A 122 15.18 15.47 -3.25
C ILE A 122 16.18 14.32 -3.37
N ASN A 123 16.12 13.37 -2.44
CA ASN A 123 16.97 12.19 -2.47
C ASN A 123 16.70 11.35 -3.72
N THR A 124 15.43 11.15 -4.07
CA THR A 124 15.03 10.45 -5.31
C THR A 124 15.63 11.12 -6.54
N LYS A 125 15.56 12.46 -6.63
CA LYS A 125 16.11 13.21 -7.76
C LYS A 125 17.63 13.08 -7.83
N ARG A 126 18.34 13.14 -6.70
CA ARG A 126 19.79 12.92 -6.64
C ARG A 126 20.17 11.51 -7.08
N LEU A 127 19.45 10.51 -6.56
CA LEU A 127 19.68 9.11 -6.93
C LEU A 127 19.45 8.88 -8.43
N ALA A 128 18.33 9.37 -8.98
CA ALA A 128 18.05 9.28 -10.40
C ALA A 128 19.18 9.86 -11.25
N ARG A 129 19.68 11.05 -10.90
CA ARG A 129 20.80 11.68 -11.60
C ARG A 129 22.11 10.89 -11.50
N SER A 130 22.42 10.33 -10.32
CA SER A 130 23.63 9.50 -10.14
C SER A 130 23.60 8.22 -10.97
N LEU A 131 22.40 7.76 -11.33
CA LEU A 131 22.19 6.59 -12.20
C LEU A 131 21.99 6.96 -13.68
N GLY A 132 22.18 8.23 -14.05
CA GLY A 132 22.00 8.69 -15.43
C GLY A 132 20.53 8.75 -15.89
N VAL A 133 19.57 8.68 -14.97
CA VAL A 133 18.14 8.80 -15.30
C VAL A 133 17.80 10.28 -15.49
N PRO A 134 17.21 10.69 -16.62
CA PRO A 134 16.76 12.06 -16.83
C PRO A 134 15.80 12.54 -15.76
N THR A 135 15.99 13.74 -15.24
CA THR A 135 15.12 14.35 -14.24
C THR A 135 14.59 15.70 -14.70
N VAL A 136 13.40 16.04 -14.24
CA VAL A 136 12.86 17.38 -14.46
C VAL A 136 13.77 18.43 -13.84
N PRO A 137 14.03 19.58 -14.50
CA PRO A 137 14.77 20.70 -13.91
C PRO A 137 14.16 21.14 -12.57
N GLY A 138 14.96 21.72 -11.71
CA GLY A 138 14.53 22.21 -10.40
C GLY A 138 15.62 22.06 -9.33
N SER A 139 15.32 22.52 -8.12
CA SER A 139 16.26 22.53 -6.99
C SER A 139 16.68 21.13 -6.54
N ASP A 140 17.92 21.03 -6.07
CA ASP A 140 18.50 19.84 -5.42
C ASP A 140 18.45 19.93 -3.89
N ARG A 141 17.80 20.96 -3.35
CA ARG A 141 17.59 21.20 -1.93
C ARG A 141 16.21 21.79 -1.67
N PRO A 142 15.70 21.69 -0.45
CA PRO A 142 14.48 22.38 -0.07
C PRO A 142 14.62 23.89 -0.32
N ILE A 143 13.55 24.52 -0.81
CA ILE A 143 13.44 25.96 -1.02
C ILE A 143 12.53 26.49 0.09
N TYR A 144 13.02 27.46 0.83
CA TYR A 144 12.29 28.07 1.96
C TYR A 144 11.92 29.53 1.70
N ASP A 145 12.37 30.09 0.57
CA ASP A 145 12.19 31.49 0.20
C ASP A 145 11.45 31.58 -1.15
N GLU A 146 10.41 32.42 -1.16
CA GLU A 146 9.57 32.66 -2.33
C GLU A 146 10.36 33.28 -3.50
N MET A 147 11.29 34.21 -3.23
CA MET A 147 12.13 34.82 -4.25
C MET A 147 13.08 33.79 -4.91
N GLU A 148 13.57 32.84 -4.13
CA GLU A 148 14.37 31.75 -4.66
C GLU A 148 13.53 30.80 -5.52
N ALA A 149 12.29 30.49 -5.08
CA ALA A 149 11.37 29.65 -5.84
C ALA A 149 11.06 30.29 -7.22
N GLU A 150 10.80 31.59 -7.24
CA GLU A 150 10.53 32.32 -8.49
C GLU A 150 11.73 32.29 -9.48
N LYS A 151 12.97 32.44 -8.97
CA LYS A 151 14.18 32.37 -9.81
C LYS A 151 14.40 31.00 -10.42
N ILE A 152 14.00 29.94 -9.73
CA ILE A 152 14.17 28.55 -10.22
C ILE A 152 13.05 28.17 -11.18
N ALA A 153 11.86 28.77 -11.05
CA ALA A 153 10.72 28.51 -11.90
C ALA A 153 10.77 29.21 -13.27
N ARG A 154 11.59 30.25 -13.43
CA ARG A 154 11.85 30.96 -14.69
C ARG A 154 12.96 30.31 -15.48
#